data_cfea7351364cfca87c17fa2f7f2be79a
#
_entry.id   cfea7351364cfca87c17fa2f7f2be79a
#
_cell.length_a   1.000
_cell.length_b   1.000
_cell.length_c   1.000
_cell.angle_alpha   90.00
_cell.angle_beta   90.00
_cell.angle_gamma   90.00
#
_symmetry.space_group_name_H-M   'P 1'
#
loop_
_entity.id
_entity.type
_entity.pdbx_description
1 polymer ?
#
loop_
_entity_poly.entity_id
_entity_poly.type
_entity_poly.pdbx_seq_one_letter_code
_entity_poly.pdbx_strand_id
1 'polypeptide(L)'
;MVVGLGVDIAEIDRVAAALDRWGERIVARLMDAEEAARLPRPPDARARALAHAVAGKEAASKALGTGWSRGVRWRDVAVRLEPVAVELRAKAREWAERRGSQGRGALRFEERGNLVIAEYRLLS
;
A
#
# COMPACT_ATOMS: atom_id res chain seq x y z
N MET A 1 10.70 -13.82 -12.42
CA MET A 1 11.82 -13.64 -11.46
C MET A 1 11.53 -12.46 -10.56
N VAL A 2 11.86 -12.58 -9.30
CA VAL A 2 11.72 -11.46 -8.35
C VAL A 2 12.85 -10.46 -8.59
N VAL A 3 12.49 -9.22 -8.91
CA VAL A 3 13.46 -8.13 -9.12
C VAL A 3 13.41 -7.07 -8.01
N GLY A 4 12.47 -7.19 -7.10
CA GLY A 4 12.38 -6.35 -5.92
C GLY A 4 11.52 -7.03 -4.85
N LEU A 5 11.87 -6.79 -3.59
CA LEU A 5 11.16 -7.36 -2.45
C LEU A 5 11.01 -6.30 -1.38
N GLY A 6 9.82 -6.17 -0.85
CA GLY A 6 9.54 -5.28 0.27
C GLY A 6 8.65 -5.94 1.30
N VAL A 7 8.92 -5.64 2.55
CA VAL A 7 8.11 -6.09 3.69
C VAL A 7 7.87 -4.88 4.59
N ASP A 8 6.64 -4.75 5.06
CA ASP A 8 6.31 -3.70 6.02
C ASP A 8 5.25 -4.16 6.99
N ILE A 9 5.15 -3.45 8.11
CA ILE A 9 4.20 -3.75 9.18
C ILE A 9 3.43 -2.49 9.51
N ALA A 10 2.10 -2.62 9.64
CA ALA A 10 1.24 -1.54 10.14
C ALA A 10 0.52 -2.01 11.39
N GLU A 11 0.35 -1.10 12.34
CA GLU A 11 -0.41 -1.34 13.56
C GLU A 11 -1.82 -0.79 13.38
N ILE A 12 -2.83 -1.65 13.52
CA ILE A 12 -4.23 -1.27 13.26
C ILE A 12 -4.69 -0.17 14.23
N ASP A 13 -4.33 -0.24 15.50
CA ASP A 13 -4.71 0.77 16.50
C ASP A 13 -4.08 2.14 16.22
N ARG A 14 -2.87 2.19 15.67
CA ARG A 14 -2.24 3.46 15.28
C ARG A 14 -2.95 4.07 14.08
N VAL A 15 -3.38 3.24 13.13
CA VAL A 15 -4.17 3.71 11.99
C VAL A 15 -5.53 4.21 12.46
N ALA A 16 -6.16 3.48 13.38
CA ALA A 16 -7.44 3.91 13.97
C ALA A 16 -7.30 5.26 14.67
N ALA A 17 -6.23 5.46 15.44
CA ALA A 17 -5.96 6.73 16.11
C ALA A 17 -5.73 7.87 15.11
N ALA A 18 -5.02 7.59 14.02
CA ALA A 18 -4.80 8.58 12.96
C ALA A 18 -6.10 8.97 12.26
N LEU A 19 -6.97 7.99 11.98
CA LEU A 19 -8.29 8.25 11.40
C LEU A 19 -9.16 9.08 12.34
N ASP A 20 -9.12 8.78 13.63
CA ASP A 20 -9.85 9.53 14.65
C ASP A 20 -9.37 10.99 14.71
N ARG A 21 -8.07 11.20 14.65
CA ARG A 21 -7.46 12.52 14.75
C ARG A 21 -7.57 13.34 13.47
N TRP A 22 -7.32 12.73 12.31
CA TRP A 22 -7.18 13.44 11.03
C TRP A 22 -8.36 13.24 10.09
N GLY A 23 -9.20 12.22 10.34
CA GLY A 23 -10.38 11.94 9.53
C GLY A 23 -10.04 11.66 8.06
N GLU A 24 -10.89 12.15 7.18
CA GLU A 24 -10.76 11.92 5.74
C GLU A 24 -9.54 12.59 5.12
N ARG A 25 -8.90 13.50 5.84
CA ARG A 25 -7.67 14.14 5.35
C ARG A 25 -6.53 13.15 5.21
N ILE A 26 -6.41 12.17 6.14
CA ILE A 26 -5.37 11.16 6.01
C ILE A 26 -5.67 10.19 4.87
N VAL A 27 -6.94 9.84 4.67
CA VAL A 27 -7.35 8.99 3.55
C VAL A 27 -6.99 9.66 2.21
N ALA A 28 -7.33 10.94 2.07
CA ALA A 28 -7.04 11.69 0.84
C ALA A 28 -5.53 11.82 0.57
N ARG A 29 -4.72 11.84 1.61
CA ARG A 29 -3.26 11.91 1.47
C ARG A 29 -2.66 10.59 1.01
N LEU A 30 -3.22 9.47 1.44
CA LEU A 30 -2.65 8.14 1.20
C LEU A 30 -3.25 7.44 -0.02
N MET A 31 -4.43 7.84 -0.46
CA MET A 31 -5.21 7.12 -1.45
C MET A 31 -5.72 8.02 -2.56
N ASP A 32 -5.92 7.44 -3.74
CA ASP A 32 -6.70 8.12 -4.76
C ASP A 32 -8.21 7.98 -4.44
N ALA A 33 -9.05 8.65 -5.23
CA ALA A 33 -10.49 8.65 -4.99
C ALA A 33 -11.12 7.25 -5.10
N GLU A 34 -10.62 6.42 -6.01
CA GLU A 34 -11.13 5.07 -6.21
C GLU A 34 -10.80 4.16 -5.04
N GLU A 35 -9.57 4.21 -4.55
CA GLU A 35 -9.16 3.46 -3.35
C GLU A 35 -9.97 3.90 -2.14
N ALA A 36 -10.11 5.21 -1.94
CA ALA A 36 -10.85 5.77 -0.82
C ALA A 36 -12.33 5.34 -0.83
N ALA A 37 -12.95 5.31 -2.01
CA ALA A 37 -14.34 4.91 -2.16
C ALA A 37 -14.59 3.44 -1.78
N ARG A 38 -13.58 2.61 -1.84
CA ARG A 38 -13.68 1.18 -1.50
C ARG A 38 -13.47 0.89 -0.02
N LEU A 39 -13.02 1.85 0.78
CA LEU A 39 -12.85 1.64 2.21
C LEU A 39 -14.20 1.39 2.87
N PRO A 40 -14.30 0.42 3.79
CA PRO A 40 -15.52 0.23 4.56
C PRO A 40 -15.86 1.47 5.38
N ARG A 41 -17.13 1.68 5.66
CA ARG A 41 -17.58 2.82 6.48
C ARG A 41 -17.46 2.58 7.98
N PRO A 42 -17.80 1.36 8.51
CA PRO A 42 -17.67 1.13 9.94
C PRO A 42 -16.24 1.40 10.43
N PRO A 43 -16.07 2.14 11.55
CA PRO A 43 -14.74 2.60 11.99
C PRO A 43 -13.70 1.49 12.15
N ASP A 44 -14.05 0.37 12.76
CA ASP A 44 -13.10 -0.73 12.97
C ASP A 44 -12.69 -1.38 11.66
N ALA A 45 -13.65 -1.65 10.78
CA ALA A 45 -13.38 -2.22 9.47
C ALA A 45 -12.57 -1.23 8.59
N ARG A 46 -12.87 0.06 8.71
CA ARG A 46 -12.17 1.10 7.97
C ARG A 46 -10.71 1.21 8.39
N ALA A 47 -10.44 1.19 9.70
CA ALA A 47 -9.08 1.23 10.22
C ALA A 47 -8.29 0.00 9.79
N ARG A 48 -8.89 -1.18 9.85
CA ARG A 48 -8.24 -2.42 9.43
C ARG A 48 -7.92 -2.41 7.94
N ALA A 49 -8.86 -1.99 7.10
CA ALA A 49 -8.64 -1.91 5.66
C ALA A 49 -7.56 -0.88 5.32
N LEU A 50 -7.56 0.28 5.97
CA LEU A 50 -6.53 1.30 5.75
C LEU A 50 -5.17 0.81 6.19
N ALA A 51 -5.09 0.07 7.30
CA ALA A 51 -3.82 -0.52 7.76
C ALA A 51 -3.25 -1.50 6.73
N HIS A 52 -4.09 -2.34 6.12
CA HIS A 52 -3.67 -3.23 5.04
C HIS A 52 -3.15 -2.42 3.84
N ALA A 53 -3.89 -1.40 3.43
CA ALA A 53 -3.48 -0.57 2.30
C ALA A 53 -2.15 0.14 2.57
N VAL A 54 -1.96 0.69 3.75
CA VAL A 54 -0.72 1.37 4.14
C VAL A 54 0.46 0.39 4.13
N ALA A 55 0.30 -0.77 4.77
CA ALA A 55 1.35 -1.79 4.80
C ALA A 55 1.71 -2.25 3.39
N GLY A 56 0.70 -2.46 2.54
CA GLY A 56 0.91 -2.87 1.14
C GLY A 56 1.64 -1.80 0.32
N LYS A 57 1.26 -0.55 0.46
CA LYS A 57 1.91 0.58 -0.23
C LYS A 57 3.36 0.72 0.21
N GLU A 58 3.62 0.65 1.52
CA GLU A 58 4.97 0.72 2.07
C GLU A 58 5.84 -0.44 1.57
N ALA A 59 5.31 -1.66 1.58
CA ALA A 59 6.05 -2.83 1.09
C ALA A 59 6.40 -2.67 -0.39
N ALA A 60 5.45 -2.21 -1.21
CA ALA A 60 5.69 -1.98 -2.63
C ALA A 60 6.73 -0.88 -2.85
N SER A 61 6.68 0.21 -2.10
CA SER A 61 7.67 1.28 -2.22
C SER A 61 9.08 0.81 -1.89
N LYS A 62 9.21 -0.09 -0.92
CA LYS A 62 10.49 -0.70 -0.57
C LYS A 62 10.98 -1.64 -1.69
N ALA A 63 10.07 -2.40 -2.29
CA ALA A 63 10.42 -3.26 -3.42
C ALA A 63 10.93 -2.47 -4.62
N LEU A 64 10.41 -1.26 -4.84
CA LEU A 64 10.89 -0.35 -5.88
C LEU A 64 12.28 0.24 -5.54
N GLY A 65 12.66 0.20 -4.27
CA GLY A 65 13.91 0.79 -3.80
C GLY A 65 13.86 2.30 -3.63
N THR A 66 12.69 2.90 -3.74
CA THR A 66 12.51 4.35 -3.69
C THR A 66 11.97 4.86 -2.37
N GLY A 67 11.20 4.03 -1.66
CA GLY A 67 10.33 4.56 -0.62
C GLY A 67 9.42 5.63 -1.23
N TRP A 68 9.17 6.70 -0.48
CA TRP A 68 8.34 7.82 -0.93
C TRP A 68 9.19 9.00 -1.40
N SER A 69 10.24 8.68 -2.15
CA SER A 69 11.15 9.67 -2.74
C SER A 69 11.22 9.46 -4.24
N ARG A 70 12.05 10.26 -4.91
CA ARG A 70 12.31 10.16 -6.35
C ARG A 70 11.05 10.31 -7.20
N GLY A 71 10.09 11.12 -6.72
CA GLY A 71 8.85 11.40 -7.42
C GLY A 71 7.73 10.38 -7.23
N VAL A 72 7.94 9.34 -6.43
CA VAL A 72 6.91 8.33 -6.15
C VAL A 72 5.97 8.84 -5.06
N ARG A 73 4.68 8.91 -5.38
CA ARG A 73 3.63 9.38 -4.47
C ARG A 73 2.83 8.19 -3.96
N TRP A 74 2.18 8.36 -2.80
CA TRP A 74 1.32 7.33 -2.24
C TRP A 74 0.25 6.83 -3.22
N ARG A 75 -0.37 7.75 -3.94
CA ARG A 75 -1.41 7.40 -4.94
C ARG A 75 -0.88 6.68 -6.17
N ASP A 76 0.44 6.71 -6.39
CA ASP A 76 1.06 6.00 -7.52
C ASP A 76 1.19 4.50 -7.27
N VAL A 77 0.97 4.08 -6.03
CA VAL A 77 0.97 2.67 -5.61
C VAL A 77 -0.45 2.34 -5.15
N ALA A 78 -1.30 1.98 -6.08
CA ALA A 78 -2.70 1.69 -5.77
C ALA A 78 -2.84 0.25 -5.27
N VAL A 79 -3.40 0.08 -4.08
CA VAL A 79 -3.60 -1.23 -3.46
C VAL A 79 -5.08 -1.57 -3.45
N ARG A 80 -5.40 -2.76 -3.95
CA ARG A 80 -6.74 -3.36 -3.87
C ARG A 80 -6.70 -4.52 -2.90
N LEU A 81 -7.77 -4.69 -2.14
CA LEU A 81 -7.85 -5.73 -1.12
C LEU A 81 -8.72 -6.92 -1.53
N GLU A 82 -9.60 -6.75 -2.53
CA GLU A 82 -10.49 -7.81 -3.01
C GLU A 82 -10.69 -7.71 -4.53
N PRO A 83 -9.98 -8.52 -5.31
CA PRO A 83 -8.85 -9.37 -4.92
C PRO A 83 -7.61 -8.52 -4.59
N VAL A 84 -6.70 -9.10 -3.82
CA VAL A 84 -5.45 -8.41 -3.46
C VAL A 84 -4.62 -8.17 -4.71
N ALA A 85 -4.31 -6.91 -4.97
CA ALA A 85 -3.51 -6.51 -6.13
C ALA A 85 -2.86 -5.15 -5.89
N VAL A 86 -1.79 -4.89 -6.63
CA VAL A 86 -1.13 -3.58 -6.65
C VAL A 86 -1.04 -3.11 -8.10
N GLU A 87 -1.44 -1.87 -8.33
CA GLU A 87 -1.23 -1.20 -9.60
C GLU A 87 -0.21 -0.10 -9.40
N LEU A 88 0.89 -0.17 -10.13
CA LEU A 88 1.94 0.84 -10.12
C LEU A 88 1.69 1.84 -11.25
N ARG A 89 1.68 3.13 -10.91
CA ARG A 89 1.37 4.22 -11.85
C ARG A 89 2.48 5.26 -11.84
N ALA A 90 2.54 6.06 -12.91
CA ALA A 90 3.43 7.22 -13.01
C ALA A 90 4.86 6.87 -12.62
N LYS A 91 5.47 7.61 -11.71
CA LYS A 91 6.86 7.37 -11.30
C LYS A 91 7.09 6.00 -10.68
N ALA A 92 6.11 5.45 -9.98
CA ALA A 92 6.23 4.09 -9.44
C ALA A 92 6.40 3.07 -10.57
N ARG A 93 5.64 3.22 -11.65
CA ARG A 93 5.76 2.35 -12.83
C ARG A 93 7.11 2.52 -13.51
N GLU A 94 7.59 3.76 -13.65
CA GLU A 94 8.90 4.02 -14.26
C GLU A 94 10.04 3.37 -13.47
N TRP A 95 10.00 3.43 -12.15
CA TRP A 95 11.01 2.79 -11.31
C TRP A 95 10.93 1.27 -11.37
N ALA A 96 9.73 0.71 -11.49
CA ALA A 96 9.56 -0.72 -11.72
C ALA A 96 10.22 -1.14 -13.04
N GLU A 97 10.01 -0.36 -14.09
CA GLU A 97 10.58 -0.64 -15.42
C GLU A 97 12.11 -0.60 -15.39
N ARG A 98 12.69 0.31 -14.62
CA ARG A 98 14.15 0.36 -14.45
C ARG A 98 14.70 -0.88 -13.76
N ARG A 99 13.88 -1.60 -13.01
CA ARG A 99 14.26 -2.87 -12.39
C ARG A 99 13.96 -4.08 -13.27
N GLY A 100 13.46 -3.85 -14.46
CA GLY A 100 13.12 -4.93 -15.38
C GLY A 100 11.72 -5.49 -15.19
N SER A 101 10.82 -4.77 -14.52
CA SER A 101 9.44 -5.17 -14.30
C SER A 101 8.50 -4.31 -15.12
N GLN A 102 7.46 -4.92 -15.67
CA GLN A 102 6.38 -4.17 -16.33
C GLN A 102 5.27 -3.81 -15.34
N GLY A 103 5.60 -3.72 -14.06
CA GLY A 103 4.65 -3.35 -13.02
C GLY A 103 3.89 -4.54 -12.42
N ARG A 104 4.25 -5.75 -12.81
CA ARG A 104 3.63 -6.94 -12.27
C ARG A 104 4.26 -7.32 -10.93
N GLY A 105 3.44 -7.73 -9.99
CA GLY A 105 3.93 -8.14 -8.70
C GLY A 105 2.91 -8.95 -7.93
N ALA A 106 3.32 -9.43 -6.77
CA ALA A 106 2.47 -10.22 -5.88
C ALA A 106 2.51 -9.62 -4.48
N LEU A 107 1.34 -9.24 -3.97
CA LEU A 107 1.15 -8.72 -2.63
C LEU A 107 0.44 -9.75 -1.78
N ARG A 108 0.94 -9.99 -0.58
CA ARG A 108 0.25 -10.84 0.37
C ARG A 108 0.32 -10.25 1.76
N PHE A 109 -0.66 -10.59 2.58
CA PHE A 109 -0.80 -10.08 3.94
C PHE A 109 -0.83 -11.21 4.94
N GLU A 110 -0.37 -10.92 6.15
CA GLU A 110 -0.57 -11.74 7.32
C GLU A 110 -1.04 -10.83 8.45
N GLU A 111 -2.12 -11.20 9.13
CA GLU A 111 -2.58 -10.49 10.32
C GLU A 111 -2.20 -11.27 11.57
N ARG A 112 -1.64 -10.57 12.56
CA ARG A 112 -1.35 -11.13 13.88
C ARG A 112 -1.77 -10.12 14.93
N GLY A 113 -2.94 -10.36 15.54
CA GLY A 113 -3.49 -9.45 16.54
C GLY A 113 -3.67 -8.06 15.93
N ASN A 114 -2.95 -7.07 16.50
CA ASN A 114 -3.00 -5.68 16.05
C ASN A 114 -2.10 -5.38 14.85
N LEU A 115 -1.35 -6.37 14.36
CA LEU A 115 -0.37 -6.16 13.31
C LEU A 115 -0.85 -6.66 11.96
N VAL A 116 -0.61 -5.87 10.92
CA VAL A 116 -0.74 -6.29 9.52
C VAL A 116 0.65 -6.31 8.94
N ILE A 117 1.08 -7.46 8.45
CA ILE A 117 2.38 -7.64 7.80
C ILE A 117 2.11 -7.79 6.31
N ALA A 118 2.77 -6.96 5.49
CA ALA A 118 2.64 -7.03 4.04
C ALA A 118 3.98 -7.42 3.41
N GLU A 119 3.93 -8.30 2.41
CA GLU A 119 5.07 -8.66 1.59
C GLU A 119 4.72 -8.40 0.14
N TYR A 120 5.55 -7.64 -0.56
CA TYR A 120 5.38 -7.40 -1.98
C TYR A 120 6.60 -7.86 -2.76
N ARG A 121 6.36 -8.67 -3.78
CA ARG A 121 7.38 -9.15 -4.72
C ARG A 121 7.14 -8.48 -6.06
N LEU A 122 8.09 -7.69 -6.50
CA LEU A 122 8.06 -7.11 -7.84
C LEU A 122 8.64 -8.13 -8.81
N LEU A 123 7.89 -8.42 -9.89
CA LEU A 123 8.23 -9.49 -10.83
C LEU A 123 8.63 -8.93 -12.20
N SER A 124 9.63 -9.54 -12.77
CA SER A 124 10.03 -9.23 -14.15
C SER A 124 9.02 -9.73 -15.16
#